data_64d8424ebfb8941741028cc2c1bf7ba1
#
_entry.id   64d8424ebfb8941741028cc2c1bf7ba1
#
_cell.length_a   1.000
_cell.length_b   1.000
_cell.length_c   1.000
_cell.angle_alpha   90.00
_cell.angle_beta   90.00
_cell.angle_gamma   90.00
#
_symmetry.space_group_name_H-M   'P 1'
#
loop_
_entity.id
_entity.type
_entity.pdbx_description
1 polymer ?
#
loop_
_entity_poly.entity_id
_entity_poly.type
_entity_poly.pdbx_seq_one_letter_code
_entity_poly.pdbx_strand_id
1 'polypeptide(L)'
;MYNKIMKAKGVLAAVLLCVLCFCVGGSFVMNGAYADESQIEVSEEKLKLVSNNCTSIKTNLKGIQKNDARARVYLGAYYEKILTKYMTALNVKLVENNTPDTSLIESQNKYASAKSSFSEDYIAYQKGLEELLSIDCKSEPKKFYEELISVRNKQNVIVKDTAKLSKLLSEHKELVKKLEAKL
;
A
#
# COMPACT_ATOMS: atom_id res chain seq x y z
N MET A 1 -9.89 27.83 -8.70
CA MET A 1 -10.12 26.39 -8.47
C MET A 1 -8.88 25.65 -7.92
N TYR A 2 -7.70 26.29 -7.92
CA TYR A 2 -6.40 25.71 -7.55
C TYR A 2 -6.16 25.58 -6.02
N ASN A 3 -6.80 26.41 -5.19
CA ASN A 3 -6.53 26.48 -3.73
C ASN A 3 -7.16 25.35 -2.88
N LYS A 4 -8.00 24.48 -3.47
CA LYS A 4 -8.63 23.38 -2.73
C LYS A 4 -7.77 22.09 -2.72
N ILE A 5 -6.78 22.01 -3.61
CA ILE A 5 -5.89 20.82 -3.73
C ILE A 5 -4.77 20.85 -2.67
N MET A 6 -4.38 22.02 -2.19
CA MET A 6 -3.30 22.14 -1.19
C MET A 6 -3.69 21.69 0.23
N LYS A 7 -5.00 21.69 0.58
CA LYS A 7 -5.46 21.17 1.89
C LYS A 7 -5.48 19.65 2.00
N ALA A 8 -5.44 18.94 0.87
CA ALA A 8 -5.39 17.46 0.86
C ALA A 8 -4.00 16.89 1.24
N LYS A 9 -2.94 17.69 1.18
CA LYS A 9 -1.58 17.24 1.58
C LYS A 9 -1.45 16.94 3.08
N GLY A 10 -2.25 17.59 3.93
CA GLY A 10 -2.23 17.39 5.38
C GLY A 10 -2.87 16.08 5.82
N VAL A 11 -3.88 15.60 5.11
CA VAL A 11 -4.62 14.38 5.47
C VAL A 11 -3.87 13.12 5.03
N LEU A 12 -3.17 13.17 3.89
CA LEU A 12 -2.35 12.04 3.43
C LEU A 12 -1.14 11.78 4.33
N ALA A 13 -0.53 12.84 4.88
CA ALA A 13 0.56 12.72 5.85
C ALA A 13 0.10 12.11 7.17
N ALA A 14 -1.13 12.41 7.61
CA ALA A 14 -1.67 11.91 8.88
C ALA A 14 -2.04 10.41 8.81
N VAL A 15 -2.52 9.91 7.67
CA VAL A 15 -2.84 8.49 7.50
C VAL A 15 -1.57 7.63 7.37
N LEU A 16 -0.51 8.16 6.75
CA LEU A 16 0.79 7.47 6.68
C LEU A 16 1.51 7.43 8.04
N LEU A 17 1.31 8.43 8.91
CA LEU A 17 1.96 8.51 10.22
C LEU A 17 1.35 7.56 11.26
N CYS A 18 0.06 7.22 11.16
CA CYS A 18 -0.58 6.28 12.08
C CYS A 18 -0.11 4.83 11.92
N VAL A 19 0.43 4.44 10.75
CA VAL A 19 0.98 3.09 10.53
C VAL A 19 2.39 2.94 11.13
N LEU A 20 3.09 4.05 11.44
CA LEU A 20 4.48 4.05 11.92
C LEU A 20 4.63 4.14 13.45
N CYS A 21 3.56 4.34 14.23
CA CYS A 21 3.64 4.57 15.68
C CYS A 21 3.51 3.31 16.56
N PHE A 22 3.87 2.14 16.07
CA PHE A 22 4.09 0.96 16.94
C PHE A 22 5.57 0.62 17.08
N CYS A 23 6.42 1.62 17.31
CA CYS A 23 7.77 1.40 17.83
C CYS A 23 7.79 1.69 19.32
N VAL A 24 7.52 0.66 20.13
CA VAL A 24 7.99 0.60 21.51
C VAL A 24 9.52 0.66 21.49
N GLY A 25 10.08 1.61 22.23
CA GLY A 25 11.45 2.06 22.30
C GLY A 25 12.53 1.00 22.11
N GLY A 26 13.29 1.17 21.06
CA GLY A 26 14.54 0.49 20.81
C GLY A 26 15.18 1.12 19.57
N SER A 27 16.30 1.83 19.78
CA SER A 27 17.09 2.42 18.71
C SER A 27 17.58 1.33 17.76
N PHE A 28 16.90 1.13 16.65
CA PHE A 28 17.37 0.27 15.56
C PHE A 28 18.11 1.12 14.54
N VAL A 29 19.43 1.00 14.56
CA VAL A 29 20.30 1.43 13.46
C VAL A 29 19.97 0.58 12.23
N MET A 30 19.40 1.18 11.19
CA MET A 30 19.13 0.51 9.91
C MET A 30 20.46 0.32 9.15
N ASN A 31 21.15 -0.77 9.42
CA ASN A 31 22.10 -1.32 8.45
C ASN A 31 21.31 -2.17 7.45
N GLY A 32 21.27 -1.73 6.20
CA GLY A 32 20.69 -2.48 5.10
C GLY A 32 21.51 -3.73 4.79
N ALA A 33 21.15 -4.84 5.44
CA ALA A 33 21.55 -6.16 5.01
C ALA A 33 20.32 -6.80 4.34
N TYR A 34 20.43 -7.13 3.06
CA TYR A 34 19.54 -8.06 2.41
C TYR A 34 19.66 -9.39 3.15
N ALA A 35 18.69 -9.70 4.00
CA ALA A 35 18.66 -11.00 4.67
C ALA A 35 18.21 -12.03 3.65
N ASP A 36 19.13 -12.91 3.34
CA ASP A 36 18.94 -14.24 2.77
C ASP A 36 17.75 -14.93 3.44
N GLU A 37 16.98 -15.67 2.67
CA GLU A 37 15.78 -16.44 3.07
C GLU A 37 16.18 -17.66 3.94
N SER A 38 17.02 -17.40 4.95
CA SER A 38 17.39 -18.36 5.97
C SER A 38 16.22 -18.55 6.93
N GLN A 39 15.82 -19.78 7.15
CA GLN A 39 14.80 -20.22 8.11
C GLN A 39 14.90 -19.38 9.38
N ILE A 40 13.90 -18.53 9.62
CA ILE A 40 13.83 -17.72 10.83
C ILE A 40 13.63 -18.70 12.00
N GLU A 41 14.72 -19.04 12.65
CA GLU A 41 14.66 -19.83 13.90
C GLU A 41 13.97 -18.96 14.97
N VAL A 42 12.69 -19.22 15.15
CA VAL A 42 11.87 -18.43 16.08
C VAL A 42 12.21 -18.88 17.49
N SER A 43 12.78 -17.98 18.30
CA SER A 43 13.13 -18.30 19.68
C SER A 43 11.88 -18.70 20.49
N GLU A 44 12.04 -19.67 21.39
CA GLU A 44 10.96 -20.12 22.30
C GLU A 44 10.34 -18.96 23.10
N GLU A 45 11.14 -17.97 23.46
CA GLU A 45 10.69 -16.78 24.18
C GLU A 45 9.64 -16.01 23.36
N LYS A 46 9.87 -15.81 22.05
CA LYS A 46 8.90 -15.17 21.15
C LYS A 46 7.61 -15.98 21.04
N LEU A 47 7.70 -17.30 20.96
CA LEU A 47 6.54 -18.18 20.92
C LEU A 47 5.70 -18.11 22.21
N LYS A 48 6.35 -18.07 23.38
CA LYS A 48 5.69 -17.85 24.66
C LYS A 48 5.02 -16.48 24.73
N LEU A 49 5.66 -15.42 24.24
CA LEU A 49 5.03 -14.09 24.15
C LEU A 49 3.79 -14.10 23.28
N VAL A 50 3.83 -14.75 22.11
CA VAL A 50 2.68 -14.89 21.23
C VAL A 50 1.53 -15.63 21.93
N SER A 51 1.81 -16.80 22.54
CA SER A 51 0.80 -17.60 23.23
C SER A 51 0.18 -16.85 24.40
N ASN A 52 1.00 -16.21 25.25
CA ASN A 52 0.51 -15.48 26.43
C ASN A 52 -0.34 -14.25 26.07
N ASN A 53 -0.03 -13.57 24.95
CA ASN A 53 -0.73 -12.37 24.52
C ASN A 53 -1.73 -12.63 23.39
N CYS A 54 -2.06 -13.87 23.09
CA CYS A 54 -2.86 -14.29 21.95
C CYS A 54 -4.17 -13.48 21.80
N THR A 55 -4.92 -13.31 22.86
CA THR A 55 -6.21 -12.59 22.85
C THR A 55 -6.01 -11.11 22.46
N SER A 56 -5.02 -10.44 23.06
CA SER A 56 -4.71 -9.03 22.77
C SER A 56 -4.24 -8.86 21.33
N ILE A 57 -3.34 -9.74 20.87
CA ILE A 57 -2.83 -9.73 19.50
C ILE A 57 -4.00 -9.89 18.50
N LYS A 58 -4.86 -10.88 18.67
CA LYS A 58 -6.02 -11.09 17.78
C LYS A 58 -7.00 -9.91 17.79
N THR A 59 -7.22 -9.28 18.94
CA THR A 59 -8.07 -8.09 19.04
C THR A 59 -7.48 -6.94 18.22
N ASN A 60 -6.19 -6.68 18.34
CA ASN A 60 -5.51 -5.65 17.57
C ASN A 60 -5.52 -5.95 16.07
N LEU A 61 -5.25 -7.19 15.66
CA LEU A 61 -5.28 -7.60 14.25
C LEU A 61 -6.69 -7.45 13.63
N LYS A 62 -7.76 -7.74 14.37
CA LYS A 62 -9.14 -7.47 13.92
C LYS A 62 -9.40 -5.98 13.72
N GLY A 63 -8.85 -5.13 14.59
CA GLY A 63 -8.91 -3.68 14.42
C GLY A 63 -8.18 -3.22 13.15
N ILE A 64 -6.97 -3.74 12.91
CA ILE A 64 -6.20 -3.49 11.69
C ILE A 64 -6.98 -3.95 10.46
N GLN A 65 -7.48 -5.18 10.44
CA GLN A 65 -8.27 -5.73 9.32
C GLN A 65 -9.44 -4.82 8.93
N LYS A 66 -10.19 -4.34 9.94
CA LYS A 66 -11.33 -3.43 9.71
C LYS A 66 -10.91 -2.09 9.12
N ASN A 67 -9.83 -1.52 9.62
CA ASN A 67 -9.32 -0.22 9.15
C ASN A 67 -8.74 -0.33 7.75
N ASP A 68 -7.99 -1.39 7.48
CA ASP A 68 -7.38 -1.64 6.19
C ASP A 68 -8.43 -1.96 5.11
N ALA A 69 -9.52 -2.65 5.45
CA ALA A 69 -10.63 -2.84 4.53
C ALA A 69 -11.25 -1.50 4.07
N ARG A 70 -11.36 -0.52 4.98
CA ARG A 70 -11.82 0.84 4.64
C ARG A 70 -10.78 1.60 3.81
N ALA A 71 -9.51 1.48 4.17
CA ALA A 71 -8.41 2.12 3.44
C ALA A 71 -8.34 1.60 2.00
N ARG A 72 -8.54 0.29 1.77
CA ARG A 72 -8.60 -0.31 0.44
C ARG A 72 -9.67 0.33 -0.44
N VAL A 73 -10.89 0.45 0.09
CA VAL A 73 -12.01 1.06 -0.66
C VAL A 73 -11.69 2.50 -1.01
N TYR A 74 -11.19 3.27 -0.06
CA TYR A 74 -10.86 4.67 -0.27
C TYR A 74 -9.73 4.86 -1.28
N LEU A 75 -8.62 4.14 -1.13
CA LEU A 75 -7.47 4.24 -2.02
C LEU A 75 -7.80 3.71 -3.42
N GLY A 76 -8.54 2.60 -3.52
CA GLY A 76 -9.00 2.06 -4.79
C GLY A 76 -9.86 3.05 -5.57
N ALA A 77 -10.83 3.68 -4.90
CA ALA A 77 -11.66 4.72 -5.51
C ALA A 77 -10.86 5.96 -5.91
N TYR A 78 -9.86 6.34 -5.09
CA TYR A 78 -8.97 7.47 -5.39
C TYR A 78 -8.13 7.22 -6.65
N TYR A 79 -7.48 6.05 -6.75
CA TYR A 79 -6.65 5.70 -7.90
C TYR A 79 -7.49 5.49 -9.16
N GLU A 80 -8.68 4.91 -9.03
CA GLU A 80 -9.64 4.81 -10.14
C GLU A 80 -10.05 6.18 -10.67
N LYS A 81 -10.35 7.12 -9.78
CA LYS A 81 -10.69 8.48 -10.16
C LYS A 81 -9.55 9.19 -10.90
N ILE A 82 -8.30 8.99 -10.47
CA ILE A 82 -7.13 9.54 -11.17
C ILE A 82 -7.06 8.97 -12.58
N LEU A 83 -7.15 7.66 -12.71
CA LEU A 83 -7.06 6.99 -14.00
C LEU A 83 -8.18 7.44 -14.95
N THR A 84 -9.42 7.38 -14.50
CA THR A 84 -10.59 7.59 -15.39
C THR A 84 -10.91 9.07 -15.64
N LYS A 85 -10.91 9.89 -14.57
CA LYS A 85 -11.37 11.29 -14.67
C LYS A 85 -10.29 12.27 -15.08
N TYR A 86 -9.02 11.89 -14.96
CA TYR A 86 -7.92 12.79 -15.31
C TYR A 86 -7.07 12.24 -16.47
N MET A 87 -6.47 11.06 -16.33
CA MET A 87 -5.58 10.54 -17.37
C MET A 87 -6.33 10.15 -18.64
N THR A 88 -7.34 9.29 -18.52
CA THR A 88 -8.14 8.85 -19.66
C THR A 88 -8.89 10.00 -20.31
N ALA A 89 -9.52 10.87 -19.51
CA ALA A 89 -10.26 12.00 -20.05
C ALA A 89 -9.36 12.99 -20.83
N LEU A 90 -8.12 13.20 -20.36
CA LEU A 90 -7.14 14.02 -21.08
C LEU A 90 -6.75 13.37 -22.42
N ASN A 91 -6.38 12.10 -22.41
CA ASN A 91 -5.98 11.39 -23.62
C ASN A 91 -7.09 11.33 -24.66
N VAL A 92 -8.34 11.11 -24.24
CA VAL A 92 -9.50 11.16 -25.13
C VAL A 92 -9.62 12.53 -25.81
N LYS A 93 -9.51 13.61 -25.04
CA LYS A 93 -9.59 14.97 -25.60
C LYS A 93 -8.45 15.29 -26.57
N LEU A 94 -7.25 14.81 -26.31
CA LEU A 94 -6.12 14.99 -27.23
C LEU A 94 -6.35 14.24 -28.54
N VAL A 95 -6.91 13.04 -28.50
CA VAL A 95 -7.27 12.28 -29.71
C VAL A 95 -8.39 12.98 -30.48
N GLU A 96 -9.45 13.45 -29.81
CA GLU A 96 -10.55 14.20 -30.42
C GLU A 96 -10.08 15.47 -31.15
N ASN A 97 -9.03 16.12 -30.63
CA ASN A 97 -8.43 17.31 -31.23
C ASN A 97 -7.30 17.01 -32.25
N ASN A 98 -7.11 15.74 -32.63
CA ASN A 98 -6.06 15.30 -33.54
C ASN A 98 -4.62 15.63 -33.06
N THR A 99 -4.42 15.70 -31.74
CA THR A 99 -3.12 15.97 -31.08
C THR A 99 -2.74 14.88 -30.08
N PRO A 100 -2.79 13.58 -30.43
CA PRO A 100 -2.46 12.51 -29.49
C PRO A 100 -1.01 12.63 -29.00
N ASP A 101 -0.79 12.38 -27.69
CA ASP A 101 0.55 12.33 -27.10
C ASP A 101 0.84 10.90 -26.61
N THR A 102 1.78 10.25 -27.30
CA THR A 102 2.15 8.86 -27.00
C THR A 102 2.70 8.71 -25.58
N SER A 103 3.44 9.70 -25.07
CA SER A 103 4.01 9.64 -23.72
C SER A 103 2.94 9.68 -22.64
N LEU A 104 1.87 10.45 -22.86
CA LEU A 104 0.72 10.48 -21.94
C LEU A 104 -0.10 9.18 -21.98
N ILE A 105 -0.25 8.57 -23.15
CA ILE A 105 -0.91 7.27 -23.31
C ILE A 105 -0.11 6.17 -22.59
N GLU A 106 1.21 6.14 -22.77
CA GLU A 106 2.09 5.18 -22.09
C GLU A 106 2.06 5.38 -20.58
N SER A 107 2.09 6.62 -20.11
CA SER A 107 2.01 6.95 -18.69
C SER A 107 0.69 6.48 -18.07
N GLN A 108 -0.43 6.64 -18.76
CA GLN A 108 -1.74 6.11 -18.36
C GLN A 108 -1.71 4.59 -18.24
N ASN A 109 -1.14 3.89 -19.23
CA ASN A 109 -1.07 2.43 -19.23
C ASN A 109 -0.20 1.90 -18.07
N LYS A 110 0.93 2.55 -17.79
CA LYS A 110 1.78 2.22 -16.62
C LYS A 110 1.03 2.42 -15.32
N TYR A 111 0.26 3.50 -15.20
CA TYR A 111 -0.54 3.78 -14.02
C TYR A 111 -1.68 2.75 -13.85
N ALA A 112 -2.37 2.40 -14.92
CA ALA A 112 -3.42 1.39 -14.91
C ALA A 112 -2.89 0.02 -14.45
N SER A 113 -1.75 -0.40 -14.98
CA SER A 113 -1.07 -1.64 -14.57
C SER A 113 -0.68 -1.62 -13.08
N ALA A 114 -0.08 -0.53 -12.61
CA ALA A 114 0.30 -0.40 -11.21
C ALA A 114 -0.92 -0.41 -10.27
N LYS A 115 -2.06 0.18 -10.69
CA LYS A 115 -3.33 0.12 -9.96
C LYS A 115 -3.88 -1.31 -9.88
N SER A 116 -3.77 -2.09 -10.96
CA SER A 116 -4.17 -3.52 -10.94
C SER A 116 -3.34 -4.29 -9.92
N SER A 117 -2.02 -4.19 -9.99
CA SER A 117 -1.11 -4.82 -9.02
C SER A 117 -1.46 -4.45 -7.58
N PHE A 118 -1.64 -3.14 -7.28
CA PHE A 118 -2.08 -2.70 -5.95
C PHE A 118 -3.37 -3.38 -5.49
N SER A 119 -4.34 -3.55 -6.40
CA SER A 119 -5.63 -4.16 -6.05
C SER A 119 -5.49 -5.65 -5.74
N GLU A 120 -4.70 -6.37 -6.54
CA GLU A 120 -4.40 -7.80 -6.38
C GLU A 120 -3.63 -8.06 -5.08
N ASP A 121 -2.57 -7.28 -4.83
CA ASP A 121 -1.73 -7.40 -3.64
C ASP A 121 -2.50 -7.05 -2.36
N TYR A 122 -3.42 -6.07 -2.45
CA TYR A 122 -4.28 -5.77 -1.30
C TYR A 122 -5.26 -6.90 -0.99
N ILE A 123 -5.82 -7.58 -2.00
CA ILE A 123 -6.67 -8.75 -1.82
C ILE A 123 -5.86 -9.89 -1.18
N ALA A 124 -4.63 -10.14 -1.67
CA ALA A 124 -3.75 -11.16 -1.12
C ALA A 124 -3.38 -10.89 0.35
N TYR A 125 -3.13 -9.62 0.70
CA TYR A 125 -2.90 -9.21 2.08
C TYR A 125 -4.12 -9.44 2.98
N GLN A 126 -5.32 -9.04 2.53
CA GLN A 126 -6.55 -9.23 3.32
C GLN A 126 -6.84 -10.71 3.56
N LYS A 127 -6.65 -11.55 2.53
CA LYS A 127 -6.78 -12.99 2.66
C LYS A 127 -5.78 -13.56 3.68
N GLY A 128 -4.51 -13.15 3.61
CA GLY A 128 -3.52 -13.54 4.61
C GLY A 128 -3.90 -13.12 6.04
N LEU A 129 -4.47 -11.92 6.23
CA LEU A 129 -4.99 -11.50 7.54
C LEU A 129 -6.14 -12.39 8.04
N GLU A 130 -7.02 -12.82 7.17
CA GLU A 130 -8.11 -13.74 7.51
C GLU A 130 -7.57 -15.10 7.92
N GLU A 131 -6.61 -15.64 7.16
CA GLU A 131 -5.92 -16.89 7.45
C GLU A 131 -5.17 -16.81 8.80
N LEU A 132 -4.41 -15.74 9.04
CA LEU A 132 -3.74 -15.50 10.32
C LEU A 132 -4.72 -15.46 11.50
N LEU A 133 -5.84 -14.77 11.36
CA LEU A 133 -6.85 -14.66 12.41
C LEU A 133 -7.56 -16.00 12.70
N SER A 134 -7.55 -16.94 11.75
CA SER A 134 -8.12 -18.28 11.93
C SER A 134 -7.24 -19.20 12.81
N ILE A 135 -5.90 -18.96 12.82
CA ILE A 135 -4.95 -19.77 13.59
C ILE A 135 -5.15 -19.53 15.10
N ASP A 136 -5.17 -20.59 15.90
CA ASP A 136 -5.15 -20.46 17.34
C ASP A 136 -3.72 -20.24 17.86
N CYS A 137 -3.39 -18.99 18.15
CA CYS A 137 -2.06 -18.58 18.63
C CYS A 137 -1.70 -19.12 20.03
N LYS A 138 -2.62 -19.74 20.76
CA LYS A 138 -2.30 -20.41 22.05
C LYS A 138 -1.75 -21.80 21.80
N SER A 139 -2.42 -22.57 20.95
CA SER A 139 -2.05 -23.95 20.65
C SER A 139 -1.04 -24.06 19.52
N GLU A 140 -1.03 -23.11 18.57
CA GLU A 140 -0.16 -23.10 17.38
C GLU A 140 0.69 -21.81 17.29
N PRO A 141 1.45 -21.40 18.32
CA PRO A 141 2.13 -20.10 18.35
C PRO A 141 3.19 -19.95 17.24
N LYS A 142 3.87 -21.04 16.85
CA LYS A 142 4.86 -21.05 15.78
C LYS A 142 4.21 -20.75 14.43
N LYS A 143 3.17 -21.48 14.08
CA LYS A 143 2.41 -21.29 12.83
C LYS A 143 1.80 -19.90 12.75
N PHE A 144 1.26 -19.40 13.86
CA PHE A 144 0.72 -18.04 13.95
C PHE A 144 1.81 -16.98 13.69
N TYR A 145 2.99 -17.17 14.26
CA TYR A 145 4.11 -16.23 14.06
C TYR A 145 4.62 -16.24 12.61
N GLU A 146 4.77 -17.41 12.01
CA GLU A 146 5.18 -17.54 10.60
C GLU A 146 4.19 -16.85 9.66
N GLU A 147 2.88 -17.06 9.87
CA GLU A 147 1.85 -16.39 9.06
C GLU A 147 1.81 -14.88 9.34
N LEU A 148 2.07 -14.43 10.57
CA LEU A 148 2.18 -13.01 10.89
C LEU A 148 3.31 -12.34 10.08
N ILE A 149 4.46 -12.99 9.94
CA ILE A 149 5.56 -12.50 9.09
C ILE A 149 5.14 -12.47 7.62
N SER A 150 4.49 -13.52 7.12
CA SER A 150 3.96 -13.58 5.76
C SER A 150 3.02 -12.41 5.48
N VAL A 151 2.05 -12.16 6.36
CA VAL A 151 1.10 -11.04 6.24
C VAL A 151 1.82 -9.68 6.28
N ARG A 152 2.83 -9.51 7.11
CA ARG A 152 3.64 -8.30 7.17
C ARG A 152 4.39 -8.05 5.86
N ASN A 153 4.92 -9.10 5.25
CA ASN A 153 5.58 -9.00 3.95
C ASN A 153 4.59 -8.57 2.86
N LYS A 154 3.38 -9.14 2.83
CA LYS A 154 2.30 -8.70 1.92
C LYS A 154 1.94 -7.22 2.14
N GLN A 155 1.86 -6.76 3.39
CA GLN A 155 1.65 -5.35 3.71
C GLN A 155 2.76 -4.44 3.15
N ASN A 156 4.01 -4.86 3.25
CA ASN A 156 5.15 -4.12 2.70
C ASN A 156 5.07 -3.99 1.17
N VAL A 157 4.49 -4.98 0.46
CA VAL A 157 4.24 -4.89 -0.99
C VAL A 157 3.24 -3.76 -1.27
N ILE A 158 2.13 -3.69 -0.53
CA ILE A 158 1.14 -2.60 -0.69
C ILE A 158 1.78 -1.22 -0.49
N VAL A 159 2.70 -1.07 0.49
CA VAL A 159 3.43 0.18 0.70
C VAL A 159 4.27 0.54 -0.53
N LYS A 160 4.93 -0.43 -1.15
CA LYS A 160 5.70 -0.21 -2.38
C LYS A 160 4.78 0.17 -3.55
N ASP A 161 3.62 -0.46 -3.68
CA ASP A 161 2.66 -0.15 -4.74
C ASP A 161 2.08 1.26 -4.60
N THR A 162 1.75 1.70 -3.39
CA THR A 162 1.30 3.07 -3.15
C THR A 162 2.39 4.09 -3.50
N ALA A 163 3.64 3.81 -3.18
CA ALA A 163 4.77 4.65 -3.56
C ALA A 163 4.97 4.69 -5.08
N LYS A 164 4.85 3.53 -5.76
CA LYS A 164 4.91 3.42 -7.22
C LYS A 164 3.81 4.23 -7.90
N LEU A 165 2.56 4.10 -7.45
CA LEU A 165 1.43 4.88 -7.96
C LEU A 165 1.63 6.38 -7.77
N SER A 166 2.14 6.80 -6.61
CA SER A 166 2.46 8.22 -6.35
C SER A 166 3.54 8.75 -7.28
N LYS A 167 4.60 7.96 -7.53
CA LYS A 167 5.67 8.30 -8.47
C LYS A 167 5.14 8.44 -9.90
N LEU A 168 4.37 7.46 -10.38
CA LEU A 168 3.78 7.48 -11.73
C LEU A 168 2.84 8.68 -11.92
N LEU A 169 2.06 9.04 -10.90
CA LEU A 169 1.23 10.23 -10.94
C LEU A 169 2.06 11.52 -11.04
N SER A 170 3.19 11.59 -10.33
CA SER A 170 4.10 12.73 -10.42
C SER A 170 4.73 12.85 -11.81
N GLU A 171 5.18 11.74 -12.37
CA GLU A 171 5.74 11.67 -13.73
C GLU A 171 4.69 12.10 -14.78
N HIS A 172 3.45 11.62 -14.65
CA HIS A 172 2.35 12.04 -15.52
C HIS A 172 2.09 13.55 -15.46
N LYS A 173 2.11 14.14 -14.27
CA LYS A 173 1.96 15.60 -14.09
C LYS A 173 3.04 16.39 -14.81
N GLU A 174 4.27 15.92 -14.80
CA GLU A 174 5.37 16.58 -15.52
C GLU A 174 5.20 16.46 -17.05
N LEU A 175 4.65 15.35 -17.55
CA LEU A 175 4.31 15.24 -18.98
C LEU A 175 3.20 16.24 -19.37
N VAL A 176 2.17 16.40 -18.54
CA VAL A 176 1.08 17.38 -18.77
C VAL A 176 1.65 18.80 -18.81
N LYS A 177 2.53 19.18 -17.88
CA LYS A 177 3.18 20.50 -17.91
C LYS A 177 4.01 20.74 -19.17
N LYS A 178 4.71 19.71 -19.66
CA LYS A 178 5.45 19.79 -20.91
C LYS A 178 4.54 19.97 -22.12
N LEU A 179 3.37 19.35 -22.10
CA LEU A 179 2.36 19.54 -23.13
C LEU A 179 1.81 20.99 -23.08
N GLU A 180 1.42 21.48 -21.91
CA GLU A 180 0.94 22.85 -21.72
C GLU A 180 1.96 23.91 -22.21
N ALA A 181 3.25 23.66 -22.05
CA ALA A 181 4.29 24.57 -22.51
C ALA A 181 4.50 24.59 -24.04
N LYS A 182 3.92 23.64 -24.77
CA LYS A 182 4.00 23.57 -26.24
C LYS A 182 2.77 24.15 -26.95
N LEU A 183 1.69 24.38 -26.20
CA LEU A 183 0.44 24.98 -26.69
C LEU A 183 0.45 26.49 -26.55
#